data_307cab6faa85d871ba4e42a47f8f2a27
#
_entry.id   307cab6faa85d871ba4e42a47f8f2a27
#
_cell.length_a   1.000
_cell.length_b   1.000
_cell.length_c   1.000
_cell.angle_alpha   90.00
_cell.angle_beta   90.00
_cell.angle_gamma   90.00
#
_symmetry.space_group_name_H-M   'P 1'
#
loop_
_entity.id
_entity.type
_entity.pdbx_description
1 polymer ?
#
loop_
_entity_poly.entity_id
_entity_poly.type
_entity_poly.pdbx_seq_one_letter_code
_entity_poly.pdbx_strand_id
1 'polypeptide(L)'
;GSEMCIRDRKQTLKDYNNADNFFQNGVTAINSVSFMNGSEKMQTYFSYANTTAKGIVEKNKMQKHNLNFRETANFFNDYLKLDANVNLMTQTIKNRPTSGGYYMNPLVGLYGFPRGEDLSEYKNNFEVFDPARNMNVQNWYTSYQDMEQNPYWITNRINSNDKRTRAIASLTANVKITDW
;
A
#
# COMPACT_ATOMS: atom_id res chain seq x y z
N GLY A 1 -30.51 36.43 16.94
CA GLY A 1 -31.28 35.46 16.20
C GLY A 1 -30.31 34.49 15.55
N SER A 2 -30.29 33.25 16.03
CA SER A 2 -29.54 32.18 15.35
C SER A 2 -30.33 31.79 14.10
N GLU A 3 -29.94 32.28 12.96
CA GLU A 3 -30.42 31.75 11.70
C GLU A 3 -29.79 30.38 11.52
N MET A 4 -30.52 29.33 11.94
CA MET A 4 -30.31 28.01 11.40
C MET A 4 -30.69 28.10 9.92
N CYS A 5 -29.70 28.10 9.02
CA CYS A 5 -29.97 27.86 7.62
C CYS A 5 -30.44 26.41 7.44
N ILE A 6 -31.74 26.23 7.64
CA ILE A 6 -32.44 25.03 7.22
C ILE A 6 -32.46 25.14 5.69
N ARG A 7 -31.77 24.25 5.01
CA ARG A 7 -31.92 24.07 3.56
C ARG A 7 -33.35 23.65 3.28
N ASP A 8 -34.20 24.61 2.89
CA ASP A 8 -35.59 24.40 2.48
C ASP A 8 -35.69 23.66 1.13
N ARG A 9 -35.02 22.57 0.98
CA ARG A 9 -35.28 21.61 -0.09
C ARG A 9 -36.02 20.42 0.49
N LYS A 10 -37.26 20.23 0.08
CA LYS A 10 -37.96 18.96 0.24
C LYS A 10 -37.19 17.93 -0.58
N GLN A 11 -36.28 17.22 0.07
CA GLN A 11 -35.59 16.07 -0.52
C GLN A 11 -36.29 14.80 -0.04
N THR A 12 -36.52 13.89 -0.96
CA THR A 12 -36.88 12.52 -0.62
C THR A 12 -35.67 11.92 0.08
N LEU A 13 -35.83 11.44 1.31
CA LEU A 13 -34.76 10.74 2.04
C LEU A 13 -34.34 9.53 1.21
N LYS A 14 -33.10 9.56 0.73
CA LYS A 14 -32.42 8.43 0.09
C LYS A 14 -31.26 8.04 0.98
N ASP A 15 -31.02 6.77 1.09
CA ASP A 15 -29.80 6.24 1.70
C ASP A 15 -28.86 5.80 0.59
N TYR A 16 -27.67 6.41 0.56
CA TYR A 16 -26.66 6.10 -0.43
C TYR A 16 -25.57 5.23 0.20
N ASN A 17 -25.21 4.16 -0.49
CA ASN A 17 -24.13 3.28 -0.06
C ASN A 17 -22.75 3.85 -0.45
N ASN A 18 -22.44 5.04 0.06
CA ASN A 18 -21.26 5.82 -0.29
C ASN A 18 -19.95 5.09 0.03
N ALA A 19 -19.90 4.36 1.14
CA ALA A 19 -18.70 3.65 1.57
C ALA A 19 -18.37 2.52 0.60
N ASP A 20 -19.33 1.67 0.26
CA ASP A 20 -19.08 0.55 -0.67
C ASP A 20 -18.76 1.06 -2.07
N ASN A 21 -19.38 2.16 -2.51
CA ASN A 21 -19.13 2.76 -3.82
C ASN A 21 -17.73 3.43 -3.92
N PHE A 22 -17.16 3.81 -2.80
CA PHE A 22 -15.82 4.39 -2.74
C PHE A 22 -14.73 3.34 -2.88
N PHE A 23 -14.92 2.18 -2.24
CA PHE A 23 -13.93 1.11 -2.26
C PHE A 23 -13.96 0.32 -3.58
N GLN A 24 -12.81 -0.20 -3.95
CA GLN A 24 -12.66 -1.15 -5.04
C GLN A 24 -12.24 -2.51 -4.52
N ASN A 25 -12.38 -3.55 -5.34
CA ASN A 25 -11.85 -4.85 -5.01
C ASN A 25 -10.31 -4.81 -4.99
N GLY A 26 -9.74 -5.17 -3.85
CA GLY A 26 -8.31 -5.41 -3.70
C GLY A 26 -7.93 -6.74 -4.31
N VAL A 27 -6.79 -6.78 -5.01
CA VAL A 27 -6.26 -8.00 -5.65
C VAL A 27 -4.79 -8.11 -5.32
N THR A 28 -4.36 -9.30 -4.90
CA THR A 28 -2.93 -9.62 -4.72
C THR A 28 -2.58 -10.81 -5.58
N ALA A 29 -1.56 -10.65 -6.44
CA ALA A 29 -0.97 -11.71 -7.23
C ALA A 29 0.46 -11.96 -6.77
N ILE A 30 0.79 -13.23 -6.54
CA ILE A 30 2.14 -13.67 -6.17
C ILE A 30 2.59 -14.70 -7.18
N ASN A 31 3.71 -14.42 -7.84
CA ASN A 31 4.37 -15.33 -8.76
C ASN A 31 5.75 -15.66 -8.20
N SER A 32 6.07 -16.93 -8.12
CA SER A 32 7.38 -17.35 -7.63
C SER A 32 7.93 -18.50 -8.46
N VAL A 33 9.24 -18.54 -8.57
CA VAL A 33 10.01 -19.62 -9.15
C VAL A 33 11.16 -19.94 -8.20
N SER A 34 11.43 -21.22 -8.00
CA SER A 34 12.58 -21.67 -7.24
C SER A 34 13.29 -22.79 -7.98
N PHE A 35 14.58 -22.83 -7.78
CA PHE A 35 15.46 -23.85 -8.32
C PHE A 35 16.37 -24.34 -7.20
N MET A 36 16.54 -25.64 -7.12
CA MET A 36 17.47 -26.27 -6.21
C MET A 36 18.23 -27.35 -6.96
N ASN A 37 19.54 -27.33 -6.82
CA ASN A 37 20.42 -28.34 -7.36
C ASN A 37 21.56 -28.60 -6.37
N GLY A 38 22.12 -29.79 -6.41
CA GLY A 38 23.25 -30.07 -5.54
C GLY A 38 23.64 -31.54 -5.51
N SER A 39 24.73 -31.77 -4.80
CA SER A 39 25.27 -33.06 -4.43
C SER A 39 25.34 -33.19 -2.91
N GLU A 40 25.85 -34.31 -2.40
CA GLU A 40 26.10 -34.48 -0.95
C GLU A 40 27.07 -33.42 -0.39
N LYS A 41 27.96 -32.91 -1.22
CA LYS A 41 28.97 -31.93 -0.79
C LYS A 41 28.59 -30.47 -1.00
N MET A 42 27.66 -30.18 -1.92
CA MET A 42 27.32 -28.81 -2.28
C MET A 42 25.85 -28.72 -2.68
N GLN A 43 25.12 -27.74 -2.16
CA GLN A 43 23.73 -27.50 -2.47
C GLN A 43 23.50 -26.02 -2.76
N THR A 44 22.94 -25.75 -3.92
CA THR A 44 22.59 -24.41 -4.38
C THR A 44 21.08 -24.27 -4.39
N TYR A 45 20.59 -23.23 -3.78
CA TYR A 45 19.18 -22.83 -3.82
C TYR A 45 19.06 -21.41 -4.35
N PHE A 46 18.17 -21.23 -5.31
CA PHE A 46 17.80 -19.94 -5.85
C PHE A 46 16.28 -19.81 -5.84
N SER A 47 15.77 -18.64 -5.45
CA SER A 47 14.36 -18.33 -5.64
C SER A 47 14.14 -16.86 -5.98
N TYR A 48 13.13 -16.63 -6.78
CA TYR A 48 12.62 -15.32 -7.08
C TYR A 48 11.11 -15.28 -6.89
N ALA A 49 10.62 -14.25 -6.19
CA ALA A 49 9.20 -14.02 -6.02
C ALA A 49 8.86 -12.56 -6.37
N ASN A 50 7.78 -12.41 -7.13
CA ASN A 50 7.15 -11.13 -7.42
C ASN A 50 5.77 -11.08 -6.78
N THR A 51 5.49 -10.02 -6.01
CA THR A 51 4.17 -9.74 -5.46
C THR A 51 3.68 -8.42 -6.03
N THR A 52 2.50 -8.44 -6.62
CA THR A 52 1.79 -7.24 -7.07
C THR A 52 0.46 -7.17 -6.37
N ALA A 53 0.17 -6.04 -5.73
CA ALA A 53 -1.11 -5.83 -5.05
C ALA A 53 -1.74 -4.52 -5.49
N LYS A 54 -3.05 -4.56 -5.70
CA LYS A 54 -3.95 -3.42 -5.85
C LYS A 54 -4.77 -3.31 -4.57
N GLY A 55 -4.70 -2.16 -3.90
CA GLY A 55 -5.43 -1.94 -2.65
C GLY A 55 -6.92 -1.67 -2.87
N ILE A 56 -7.67 -1.65 -1.78
CA ILE A 56 -9.11 -1.35 -1.78
C ILE A 56 -9.41 0.14 -2.04
N VAL A 57 -8.48 1.04 -1.74
CA VAL A 57 -8.57 2.47 -2.10
C VAL A 57 -7.98 2.66 -3.49
N GLU A 58 -8.67 3.45 -4.33
CA GLU A 58 -8.20 3.72 -5.69
C GLU A 58 -6.75 4.25 -5.70
N LYS A 59 -5.98 3.88 -6.74
CA LYS A 59 -4.57 4.26 -6.95
C LYS A 59 -3.57 3.74 -5.92
N ASN A 60 -4.01 3.03 -4.86
CA ASN A 60 -3.10 2.32 -3.98
C ASN A 60 -2.59 1.06 -4.67
N LYS A 61 -1.26 0.94 -4.78
CA LYS A 61 -0.59 -0.20 -5.43
C LYS A 61 0.68 -0.55 -4.67
N MET A 62 1.00 -1.83 -4.61
CA MET A 62 2.26 -2.34 -4.11
C MET A 62 2.90 -3.28 -5.14
N GLN A 63 4.20 -3.15 -5.31
CA GLN A 63 5.02 -4.10 -6.05
C GLN A 63 6.23 -4.47 -5.21
N LYS A 64 6.48 -5.76 -5.07
CA LYS A 64 7.60 -6.30 -4.30
C LYS A 64 8.30 -7.38 -5.11
N HIS A 65 9.62 -7.31 -5.14
CA HIS A 65 10.49 -8.33 -5.71
C HIS A 65 11.37 -8.87 -4.59
N ASN A 66 11.47 -10.17 -4.49
CA ASN A 66 12.33 -10.85 -3.53
C ASN A 66 13.16 -11.88 -4.27
N LEU A 67 14.46 -11.79 -4.12
CA LEU A 67 15.44 -12.73 -4.67
C LEU A 67 16.21 -13.33 -3.49
N ASN A 68 16.28 -14.66 -3.46
CA ASN A 68 17.05 -15.39 -2.46
C ASN A 68 18.02 -16.31 -3.17
N PHE A 69 19.26 -16.28 -2.73
CA PHE A 69 20.31 -17.21 -3.13
C PHE A 69 20.96 -17.79 -1.87
N ARG A 70 21.04 -19.11 -1.81
CA ARG A 70 21.69 -19.83 -0.72
C ARG A 70 22.60 -20.90 -1.28
N GLU A 71 23.81 -20.94 -0.76
CA GLU A 71 24.80 -21.96 -1.06
C GLU A 71 25.24 -22.64 0.23
N THR A 72 25.20 -23.97 0.25
CA THR A 72 25.70 -24.77 1.37
C THR A 72 26.78 -25.70 0.82
N ALA A 73 27.95 -25.70 1.43
CA ALA A 73 29.07 -26.54 0.99
C ALA A 73 29.73 -27.23 2.19
N ASN A 74 29.99 -28.51 2.04
CA ASN A 74 30.72 -29.34 2.99
C ASN A 74 32.15 -29.59 2.49
N PHE A 75 33.12 -29.32 3.33
CA PHE A 75 34.53 -29.48 3.05
C PHE A 75 35.21 -30.45 4.04
N PHE A 76 36.29 -31.06 3.64
CA PHE A 76 37.16 -31.91 4.48
C PHE A 76 36.40 -33.03 5.16
N ASN A 77 35.59 -33.83 4.41
CA ASN A 77 34.81 -34.93 4.94
C ASN A 77 33.89 -34.48 6.10
N ASP A 78 33.13 -33.38 5.89
CA ASP A 78 32.18 -32.78 6.81
C ASP A 78 32.78 -32.10 8.07
N TYR A 79 34.11 -31.94 8.14
CA TYR A 79 34.71 -31.16 9.23
C TYR A 79 34.41 -29.66 9.13
N LEU A 80 34.16 -29.14 7.94
CA LEU A 80 33.79 -27.76 7.73
C LEU A 80 32.54 -27.68 6.84
N LYS A 81 31.45 -27.14 7.40
CA LYS A 81 30.23 -26.79 6.64
C LYS A 81 30.08 -25.28 6.57
N LEU A 82 30.05 -24.76 5.34
CA LEU A 82 29.75 -23.34 5.05
C LEU A 82 28.32 -23.22 4.55
N ASP A 83 27.61 -22.22 5.05
CA ASP A 83 26.28 -21.85 4.61
C ASP A 83 26.27 -20.34 4.33
N ALA A 84 26.16 -19.97 3.08
CA ALA A 84 26.08 -18.59 2.62
C ALA A 84 24.67 -18.31 2.11
N ASN A 85 24.06 -17.23 2.58
CA ASN A 85 22.73 -16.82 2.13
C ASN A 85 22.71 -15.34 1.82
N VAL A 86 22.10 -14.98 0.69
CA VAL A 86 21.86 -13.59 0.26
C VAL A 86 20.40 -13.44 -0.09
N ASN A 87 19.74 -12.50 0.57
CA ASN A 87 18.36 -12.10 0.27
C ASN A 87 18.31 -10.64 -0.14
N LEU A 88 17.80 -10.40 -1.34
CA LEU A 88 17.59 -9.06 -1.89
C LEU A 88 16.10 -8.80 -2.06
N MET A 89 15.61 -7.72 -1.50
CA MET A 89 14.21 -7.32 -1.59
C MET A 89 14.12 -5.86 -2.05
N THR A 90 13.27 -5.62 -3.04
CA THR A 90 12.81 -4.27 -3.40
C THR A 90 11.29 -4.21 -3.28
N GLN A 91 10.78 -3.12 -2.73
CA GLN A 91 9.36 -2.89 -2.55
C GLN A 91 9.05 -1.44 -2.89
N THR A 92 8.00 -1.24 -3.69
CA THR A 92 7.45 0.08 -4.00
C THR A 92 5.98 0.08 -3.61
N ILE A 93 5.56 1.06 -2.81
CA ILE A 93 4.16 1.27 -2.47
C ILE A 93 3.78 2.65 -2.94
N LYS A 94 2.74 2.73 -3.77
CA LYS A 94 2.15 3.99 -4.24
C LYS A 94 0.87 4.27 -3.48
N ASN A 95 0.71 5.53 -3.09
CA ASN A 95 -0.50 6.07 -2.46
C ASN A 95 -0.98 5.22 -1.28
N ARG A 96 -0.07 4.93 -0.34
CA ARG A 96 -0.46 4.31 0.93
C ARG A 96 -1.42 5.24 1.65
N PRO A 97 -2.65 4.79 2.00
CA PRO A 97 -3.55 5.60 2.80
C PRO A 97 -2.92 5.97 4.15
N THR A 98 -3.06 7.22 4.52
CA THR A 98 -2.67 7.68 5.85
C THR A 98 -3.68 7.17 6.86
N SER A 99 -3.24 6.76 8.04
CA SER A 99 -4.11 6.32 9.14
C SER A 99 -4.32 7.44 10.14
N GLY A 100 -5.40 7.30 10.94
CA GLY A 100 -5.76 8.26 11.99
C GLY A 100 -6.70 9.38 11.52
N GLY A 101 -7.02 10.31 12.42
CA GLY A 101 -7.94 11.43 12.20
C GLY A 101 -7.31 12.65 11.52
N TYR A 102 -6.22 12.47 10.79
CA TYR A 102 -5.53 13.58 10.14
C TYR A 102 -6.01 13.78 8.70
N TYR A 103 -5.83 15.00 8.19
CA TYR A 103 -5.97 15.27 6.76
C TYR A 103 -5.04 14.35 5.96
N MET A 104 -5.38 14.09 4.71
CA MET A 104 -4.80 13.09 3.82
C MET A 104 -5.24 11.65 4.12
N ASN A 105 -6.12 11.43 5.11
CA ASN A 105 -6.81 10.16 5.27
C ASN A 105 -8.17 10.23 4.57
N PRO A 106 -8.37 9.53 3.44
CA PRO A 106 -9.64 9.59 2.69
C PRO A 106 -10.83 9.04 3.49
N LEU A 107 -10.57 8.23 4.50
CA LEU A 107 -11.64 7.60 5.30
C LEU A 107 -12.32 8.60 6.24
N VAL A 108 -11.63 9.66 6.66
CA VAL A 108 -12.24 10.69 7.52
C VAL A 108 -13.37 11.38 6.81
N GLY A 109 -13.13 11.91 5.60
CA GLY A 109 -14.15 12.53 4.79
C GLY A 109 -15.24 11.53 4.34
N LEU A 110 -14.86 10.30 4.01
CA LEU A 110 -15.78 9.24 3.59
C LEU A 110 -16.81 8.91 4.67
N TYR A 111 -16.35 8.68 5.91
CA TYR A 111 -17.25 8.29 7.02
C TYR A 111 -17.96 9.48 7.68
N GLY A 112 -17.41 10.70 7.52
CA GLY A 112 -18.08 11.94 7.92
C GLY A 112 -19.16 12.41 6.96
N PHE A 113 -19.16 11.91 5.72
CA PHE A 113 -20.08 12.34 4.68
C PHE A 113 -21.54 11.93 4.97
N PRO A 114 -22.52 12.84 4.78
CA PRO A 114 -23.92 12.54 5.04
C PRO A 114 -24.45 11.38 4.18
N ARG A 115 -25.10 10.40 4.79
CA ARG A 115 -25.68 9.24 4.09
C ARG A 115 -26.82 9.59 3.13
N GLY A 116 -27.48 10.71 3.38
CA GLY A 116 -28.58 11.21 2.55
C GLY A 116 -28.12 11.91 1.27
N GLU A 117 -26.81 12.05 1.05
CA GLU A 117 -26.23 12.72 -0.12
C GLU A 117 -25.39 11.75 -0.94
N ASP A 118 -25.30 11.99 -2.24
CA ASP A 118 -24.55 11.12 -3.17
C ASP A 118 -23.09 11.57 -3.26
N LEU A 119 -22.20 10.76 -2.72
CA LEU A 119 -20.75 11.00 -2.77
C LEU A 119 -20.20 10.94 -4.22
N SER A 120 -20.89 10.27 -5.14
CA SER A 120 -20.43 10.12 -6.53
C SER A 120 -20.35 11.45 -7.28
N GLU A 121 -21.13 12.46 -6.87
CA GLU A 121 -21.07 13.81 -7.42
C GLU A 121 -19.68 14.44 -7.24
N TYR A 122 -19.02 14.12 -6.12
CA TYR A 122 -17.67 14.60 -5.79
C TYR A 122 -16.56 13.76 -6.41
N LYS A 123 -16.89 12.61 -7.02
CA LYS A 123 -15.91 11.76 -7.70
C LYS A 123 -15.40 12.40 -9.00
N ASN A 124 -16.33 12.87 -9.82
CA ASN A 124 -16.03 13.47 -11.12
C ASN A 124 -15.63 14.96 -11.01
N ASN A 125 -16.14 15.63 -9.98
CA ASN A 125 -15.91 17.03 -9.69
C ASN A 125 -15.19 17.20 -8.36
N PHE A 126 -14.08 16.47 -8.16
CA PHE A 126 -13.34 16.51 -6.90
C PHE A 126 -12.58 17.84 -6.67
N GLU A 127 -12.47 18.68 -7.71
CA GLU A 127 -11.79 19.97 -7.64
C GLU A 127 -12.56 21.06 -8.39
N VAL A 128 -12.39 22.29 -7.93
CA VAL A 128 -12.91 23.51 -8.55
C VAL A 128 -11.80 24.55 -8.62
N PHE A 129 -11.85 25.40 -9.66
CA PHE A 129 -10.92 26.51 -9.77
C PHE A 129 -11.29 27.63 -8.80
N ASP A 130 -10.34 28.05 -7.97
CA ASP A 130 -10.46 29.21 -7.08
C ASP A 130 -9.75 30.41 -7.73
N PRO A 131 -10.49 31.41 -8.22
CA PRO A 131 -9.91 32.59 -8.87
C PRO A 131 -9.09 33.46 -7.90
N ALA A 132 -9.45 33.47 -6.61
CA ALA A 132 -8.74 34.28 -5.61
C ALA A 132 -7.33 33.74 -5.34
N ARG A 133 -7.16 32.42 -5.40
CA ARG A 133 -5.88 31.74 -5.21
C ARG A 133 -5.19 31.39 -6.52
N ASN A 134 -5.87 31.56 -7.66
CA ASN A 134 -5.42 31.18 -8.98
C ASN A 134 -4.95 29.70 -9.07
N MET A 135 -5.69 28.81 -8.42
CA MET A 135 -5.40 27.38 -8.38
C MET A 135 -6.65 26.53 -8.20
N ASN A 136 -6.57 25.26 -8.53
CA ASN A 136 -7.63 24.30 -8.20
C ASN A 136 -7.56 23.95 -6.71
N VAL A 137 -8.73 23.98 -6.07
CA VAL A 137 -8.96 23.56 -4.69
C VAL A 137 -9.91 22.40 -4.65
N GLN A 138 -9.98 21.68 -3.53
CA GLN A 138 -10.94 20.60 -3.38
C GLN A 138 -12.38 21.11 -3.48
N ASN A 139 -13.21 20.37 -4.16
CA ASN A 139 -14.66 20.54 -4.10
C ASN A 139 -15.20 19.66 -2.99
N TRP A 140 -15.71 20.26 -1.92
CA TRP A 140 -16.22 19.52 -0.78
C TRP A 140 -17.38 20.28 -0.13
N TYR A 141 -18.30 19.54 0.49
CA TYR A 141 -19.50 20.12 1.11
C TYR A 141 -19.18 20.95 2.36
N THR A 142 -18.06 20.68 3.03
CA THR A 142 -17.56 21.48 4.14
C THR A 142 -16.28 22.20 3.73
N SER A 143 -16.31 23.53 3.69
CA SER A 143 -15.13 24.35 3.38
C SER A 143 -14.31 24.75 4.61
N TYR A 144 -14.81 24.45 5.81
CA TYR A 144 -14.29 24.97 7.07
C TYR A 144 -13.48 23.97 7.91
N GLN A 145 -13.47 22.69 7.51
CA GLN A 145 -12.82 21.66 8.29
C GLN A 145 -11.60 21.10 7.55
N ASP A 146 -10.41 21.37 8.09
CA ASP A 146 -9.17 20.87 7.51
C ASP A 146 -9.07 19.34 7.57
N MET A 147 -9.77 18.70 8.51
CA MET A 147 -9.71 17.25 8.70
C MET A 147 -10.60 16.47 7.74
N GLU A 148 -11.74 17.02 7.37
CA GLU A 148 -12.71 16.38 6.47
C GLU A 148 -12.49 16.87 5.04
N GLN A 149 -11.64 16.17 4.34
CA GLN A 149 -11.35 16.46 2.94
C GLN A 149 -12.12 15.53 2.01
N ASN A 150 -12.39 16.00 0.81
CA ASN A 150 -12.94 15.15 -0.25
C ASN A 150 -12.03 13.92 -0.46
N PRO A 151 -12.53 12.69 -0.22
CA PRO A 151 -11.72 11.47 -0.37
C PRO A 151 -11.18 11.28 -1.79
N TYR A 152 -11.90 11.74 -2.81
CA TYR A 152 -11.44 11.67 -4.20
C TYR A 152 -10.38 12.74 -4.52
N TRP A 153 -10.42 13.91 -3.87
CA TRP A 153 -9.33 14.88 -3.93
C TRP A 153 -8.04 14.27 -3.41
N ILE A 154 -8.10 13.63 -2.23
CA ILE A 154 -6.94 12.98 -1.62
C ILE A 154 -6.38 11.92 -2.56
N THR A 155 -7.21 11.00 -3.05
CA THR A 155 -6.75 9.91 -3.92
C THR A 155 -6.23 10.36 -5.28
N ASN A 156 -6.65 11.55 -5.75
CA ASN A 156 -6.25 12.08 -7.06
C ASN A 156 -5.06 13.04 -7.00
N ARG A 157 -4.92 13.84 -5.95
CA ARG A 157 -3.91 14.90 -5.85
C ARG A 157 -2.74 14.56 -4.97
N ILE A 158 -2.92 13.68 -3.99
CA ILE A 158 -1.82 13.25 -3.13
C ILE A 158 -1.12 12.06 -3.76
N ASN A 159 0.13 12.28 -4.17
CA ASN A 159 1.00 11.24 -4.71
C ASN A 159 2.07 10.91 -3.67
N SER A 160 1.95 9.74 -3.06
CA SER A 160 2.94 9.17 -2.16
C SER A 160 3.61 7.98 -2.82
N ASN A 161 4.92 7.91 -2.72
CA ASN A 161 5.70 6.80 -3.29
C ASN A 161 6.79 6.37 -2.30
N ASP A 162 6.54 5.24 -1.62
CA ASP A 162 7.49 4.63 -0.72
C ASP A 162 8.30 3.57 -1.46
N LYS A 163 9.61 3.76 -1.53
CA LYS A 163 10.53 2.74 -2.08
C LYS A 163 11.45 2.24 -0.98
N ARG A 164 11.49 0.92 -0.82
CA ARG A 164 12.38 0.24 0.13
C ARG A 164 13.23 -0.78 -0.62
N THR A 165 14.53 -0.74 -0.37
CA THR A 165 15.47 -1.78 -0.79
C THR A 165 16.13 -2.36 0.45
N ARG A 166 16.19 -3.68 0.54
CA ARG A 166 16.82 -4.41 1.64
C ARG A 166 17.72 -5.49 1.07
N ALA A 167 18.95 -5.54 1.55
CA ALA A 167 19.88 -6.61 1.31
C ALA A 167 20.25 -7.25 2.66
N ILE A 168 20.14 -8.55 2.75
CA ILE A 168 20.57 -9.33 3.93
C ILE A 168 21.52 -10.40 3.40
N ALA A 169 22.72 -10.44 3.96
CA ALA A 169 23.69 -11.49 3.69
C ALA A 169 24.09 -12.14 5.00
N SER A 170 24.22 -13.45 5.00
CA SER A 170 24.74 -14.22 6.13
C SER A 170 25.72 -15.26 5.65
N LEU A 171 26.76 -15.48 6.43
CA LEU A 171 27.72 -16.54 6.25
C LEU A 171 27.90 -17.26 7.58
N THR A 172 27.63 -18.57 7.58
CA THR A 172 27.76 -19.42 8.75
C THR A 172 28.81 -20.49 8.45
N ALA A 173 29.79 -20.62 9.34
CA ALA A 173 30.77 -21.70 9.30
C ALA A 173 30.58 -22.60 10.52
N ASN A 174 30.33 -23.87 10.29
CA ASN A 174 30.27 -24.90 11.32
C ASN A 174 31.51 -25.78 11.18
N VAL A 175 32.33 -25.84 12.23
CA VAL A 175 33.54 -26.62 12.28
C VAL A 175 33.39 -27.75 13.29
N LYS A 176 33.55 -28.97 12.85
CA LYS A 176 33.60 -30.15 13.73
C LYS A 176 35.02 -30.30 14.26
N ILE A 177 35.22 -30.08 15.57
CA ILE A 177 36.53 -30.09 16.20
C ILE A 177 36.94 -31.50 16.61
N THR A 178 35.96 -32.31 17.02
CA THR A 178 36.17 -33.68 17.52
C THR A 178 35.04 -34.60 17.08
N ASP A 179 35.27 -35.90 17.12
CA ASP A 179 34.29 -36.93 16.74
C ASP A 179 33.44 -37.46 17.91
N TRP A 180 33.51 -36.85 19.11
CA TRP A 180 32.76 -37.23 20.31
C TRP A 180 31.93 -36.10 20.86
#